data_ecf8ae434e06e096895c75a471f62f78
#
_entry.id   ecf8ae434e06e096895c75a471f62f78
#
_cell.length_a   1.000
_cell.length_b   1.000
_cell.length_c   1.000
_cell.angle_alpha   90.00
_cell.angle_beta   90.00
_cell.angle_gamma   90.00
#
_symmetry.space_group_name_H-M   'P 1'
#
loop_
_entity.id
_entity.type
_entity.pdbx_description
1 polymer ?
#
loop_
_entity_poly.entity_id
_entity_poly.type
_entity_poly.pdbx_seq_one_letter_code
_entity_poly.pdbx_strand_id
1 'polypeptide(L)'
;MKGLIIKVKKIMVMLIMAAMLVANFGYSEANEYYTDYDTVVALDAGHYIGEPGKRSPYDDFFNYQKAEIEYNMGIVRLVEKKLQEKRPDIKIYLTNPNATNKTRAQRAVKAYNHKTDLLVSVHMNAIGDEWQNKVNGCCVCVNKNASIGVKKAAQTFIDGYSEGTGIKKIAQDGIYERGSDVAILQKANELDIAAILVECDFMDNYQSYRNFSDFDYLDMVAETIANNIIHLIDQGGF
;
A
#
# COMPACT_ATOMS: atom_id res chain seq x y z
N MET A 1 -36.21 14.45 4.25
CA MET A 1 -35.10 14.82 3.39
C MET A 1 -33.73 14.31 3.89
N LYS A 2 -33.32 14.50 5.15
CA LYS A 2 -32.05 14.01 5.67
C LYS A 2 -31.82 12.49 5.49
N GLY A 3 -32.84 11.64 5.73
CA GLY A 3 -32.71 10.17 5.58
C GLY A 3 -32.51 9.70 4.13
N LEU A 4 -33.05 10.42 3.15
CA LEU A 4 -32.89 10.10 1.72
C LEU A 4 -31.48 10.45 1.23
N ILE A 5 -30.94 11.59 1.67
CA ILE A 5 -29.56 12.02 1.34
C ILE A 5 -28.53 11.04 1.91
N ILE A 6 -28.76 10.53 3.13
CA ILE A 6 -27.88 9.53 3.76
C ILE A 6 -27.94 8.19 3.01
N LYS A 7 -29.14 7.74 2.60
CA LYS A 7 -29.28 6.51 1.78
C LYS A 7 -28.59 6.64 0.43
N VAL A 8 -28.73 7.79 -0.24
CA VAL A 8 -28.09 8.04 -1.54
C VAL A 8 -26.56 8.07 -1.40
N LYS A 9 -26.01 8.71 -0.36
CA LYS A 9 -24.57 8.68 -0.08
C LYS A 9 -24.06 7.25 0.21
N LYS A 10 -24.80 6.43 0.98
CA LYS A 10 -24.46 5.01 1.23
C LYS A 10 -24.40 4.20 -0.06
N ILE A 11 -25.40 4.34 -0.93
CA ILE A 11 -25.48 3.64 -2.21
C ILE A 11 -24.34 4.08 -3.13
N MET A 12 -24.01 5.38 -3.17
CA MET A 12 -22.94 5.92 -4.00
C MET A 12 -21.56 5.44 -3.56
N VAL A 13 -21.30 5.38 -2.25
CA VAL A 13 -20.03 4.82 -1.72
C VAL A 13 -19.92 3.31 -2.00
N MET A 14 -21.00 2.54 -1.84
CA MET A 14 -21.01 1.12 -2.22
C MET A 14 -20.81 0.90 -3.72
N LEU A 15 -21.41 1.74 -4.57
CA LEU A 15 -21.24 1.67 -6.04
C LEU A 15 -19.83 2.05 -6.47
N ILE A 16 -19.19 3.02 -5.82
CA ILE A 16 -17.80 3.40 -6.10
C ILE A 16 -16.86 2.28 -5.67
N MET A 17 -17.06 1.66 -4.49
CA MET A 17 -16.27 0.51 -4.05
C MET A 17 -16.48 -0.72 -4.94
N ALA A 18 -17.71 -0.99 -5.37
CA ALA A 18 -18.03 -2.06 -6.32
C ALA A 18 -17.47 -1.78 -7.73
N ALA A 19 -17.48 -0.53 -8.20
CA ALA A 19 -16.90 -0.13 -9.48
C ALA A 19 -15.37 -0.26 -9.48
N MET A 20 -14.69 0.02 -8.36
CA MET A 20 -13.25 -0.22 -8.23
C MET A 20 -12.90 -1.72 -8.24
N LEU A 21 -13.79 -2.60 -7.75
CA LEU A 21 -13.63 -4.05 -7.85
C LEU A 21 -13.93 -4.58 -9.26
N VAL A 22 -14.89 -4.00 -9.97
CA VAL A 22 -15.36 -4.50 -11.29
C VAL A 22 -14.54 -3.92 -12.45
N ALA A 23 -13.93 -2.73 -12.31
CA ALA A 23 -13.04 -2.16 -13.33
C ALA A 23 -11.79 -3.02 -13.63
N ASN A 24 -11.57 -4.10 -12.88
CA ASN A 24 -10.45 -5.02 -13.05
C ASN A 24 -10.73 -6.21 -14.01
N PHE A 25 -11.89 -6.30 -14.64
CA PHE A 25 -12.24 -7.45 -15.52
C PHE A 25 -11.91 -7.25 -16.99
N GLY A 26 -10.96 -6.40 -17.34
CA GLY A 26 -10.66 -6.10 -18.75
C GLY A 26 -9.20 -5.94 -19.11
N TYR A 27 -8.24 -6.44 -18.34
CA TYR A 27 -6.86 -6.47 -18.81
C TYR A 27 -6.63 -7.73 -19.64
N SER A 28 -6.74 -7.59 -20.97
CA SER A 28 -6.09 -8.51 -21.90
C SER A 28 -4.59 -8.43 -21.65
N GLU A 29 -3.90 -9.57 -21.66
CA GLU A 29 -2.45 -9.61 -21.81
C GLU A 29 -2.09 -8.91 -23.13
N ALA A 30 -1.86 -7.60 -23.06
CA ALA A 30 -1.29 -6.87 -24.19
C ALA A 30 0.13 -7.40 -24.39
N ASN A 31 0.44 -7.78 -25.62
CA ASN A 31 1.79 -8.14 -26.05
C ASN A 31 2.79 -7.16 -25.41
N GLU A 32 3.69 -7.67 -24.56
CA GLU A 32 4.84 -6.91 -24.07
C GLU A 32 5.69 -6.52 -25.30
N TYR A 33 5.48 -5.30 -25.78
CA TYR A 33 6.55 -4.64 -26.51
C TYR A 33 7.72 -4.52 -25.53
N TYR A 34 8.84 -5.11 -25.86
CA TYR A 34 10.09 -4.99 -25.12
C TYR A 34 10.54 -3.52 -25.15
N THR A 35 10.01 -2.73 -24.25
CA THR A 35 10.62 -1.45 -23.86
C THR A 35 11.64 -1.82 -22.79
N ASP A 36 12.89 -1.51 -23.04
CA ASP A 36 13.97 -1.63 -22.06
C ASP A 36 13.69 -0.54 -21.01
N TYR A 37 13.02 -0.92 -19.93
CA TYR A 37 12.80 0.00 -18.80
C TYR A 37 14.04 0.01 -17.93
N ASP A 38 14.57 1.19 -17.65
CA ASP A 38 15.75 1.37 -16.80
C ASP A 38 15.43 1.05 -15.33
N THR A 39 14.17 1.12 -14.92
CA THR A 39 13.75 0.87 -13.53
C THR A 39 12.41 0.12 -13.48
N VAL A 40 12.35 -0.90 -12.63
CA VAL A 40 11.14 -1.70 -12.36
C VAL A 40 10.74 -1.54 -10.90
N VAL A 41 9.52 -1.05 -10.66
CA VAL A 41 8.93 -0.93 -9.33
C VAL A 41 7.84 -1.98 -9.16
N ALA A 42 7.98 -2.83 -8.15
CA ALA A 42 6.90 -3.72 -7.73
C ALA A 42 6.06 -3.05 -6.63
N LEU A 43 4.77 -2.97 -6.84
CA LEU A 43 3.80 -2.55 -5.82
C LEU A 43 3.09 -3.78 -5.27
N ASP A 44 3.04 -3.89 -3.96
CA ASP A 44 2.43 -4.97 -3.24
C ASP A 44 1.31 -4.47 -2.34
N ALA A 45 0.06 -4.88 -2.62
CA ALA A 45 -1.03 -4.70 -1.67
C ALA A 45 -0.96 -5.82 -0.64
N GLY A 46 -0.74 -5.47 0.63
CA GLY A 46 -0.63 -6.42 1.71
C GLY A 46 -1.89 -7.28 1.86
N HIS A 47 -1.72 -8.52 2.29
CA HIS A 47 -2.78 -9.50 2.53
C HIS A 47 -3.49 -10.02 1.26
N TYR A 48 -4.68 -10.64 1.44
CA TYR A 48 -5.54 -11.17 0.38
C TYR A 48 -7.01 -11.18 0.81
N ILE A 49 -7.93 -11.29 -0.14
CA ILE A 49 -9.37 -11.35 0.15
C ILE A 49 -9.68 -12.57 0.99
N GLY A 50 -10.33 -12.36 2.14
CA GLY A 50 -10.72 -13.41 3.07
C GLY A 50 -9.63 -13.84 4.07
N GLU A 51 -8.49 -13.14 4.15
CA GLU A 51 -7.49 -13.42 5.18
C GLU A 51 -8.07 -13.17 6.58
N PRO A 52 -8.05 -14.18 7.46
CA PRO A 52 -8.63 -14.05 8.80
C PRO A 52 -7.94 -12.99 9.65
N GLY A 53 -8.70 -12.22 10.44
CA GLY A 53 -8.18 -11.24 11.39
C GLY A 53 -7.56 -9.98 10.77
N LYS A 54 -7.57 -9.86 9.43
CA LYS A 54 -7.00 -8.72 8.72
C LYS A 54 -8.10 -7.78 8.24
N ARG A 55 -8.74 -7.09 9.21
CA ARG A 55 -9.87 -6.19 8.97
C ARG A 55 -10.03 -5.17 10.08
N SER A 56 -10.68 -4.04 9.77
CA SER A 56 -11.09 -3.06 10.76
C SER A 56 -12.08 -3.66 11.77
N PRO A 57 -12.31 -3.04 12.92
CA PRO A 57 -13.51 -3.30 13.73
C PRO A 57 -14.78 -3.11 12.90
N TYR A 58 -15.88 -3.66 13.40
CA TYR A 58 -17.17 -3.56 12.73
C TYR A 58 -17.71 -2.12 12.79
N ASP A 59 -18.16 -1.59 11.66
CA ASP A 59 -18.78 -0.28 11.57
C ASP A 59 -20.31 -0.45 11.50
N ASP A 60 -21.00 -0.14 12.60
CA ASP A 60 -22.47 -0.23 12.70
C ASP A 60 -23.18 0.72 11.72
N PHE A 61 -22.57 1.85 11.38
CA PHE A 61 -23.17 2.82 10.46
C PHE A 61 -23.23 2.31 9.03
N PHE A 62 -22.14 1.68 8.56
CA PHE A 62 -22.06 1.08 7.23
C PHE A 62 -22.54 -0.37 7.21
N ASN A 63 -22.73 -1.00 8.37
CA ASN A 63 -23.03 -2.43 8.54
C ASN A 63 -21.95 -3.30 7.85
N TYR A 64 -20.68 -2.98 8.10
CA TYR A 64 -19.55 -3.54 7.36
C TYR A 64 -18.27 -3.58 8.19
N GLN A 65 -17.43 -4.56 7.87
CA GLN A 65 -16.09 -4.70 8.40
C GLN A 65 -15.11 -4.71 7.24
N LYS A 66 -14.34 -3.63 7.08
CA LYS A 66 -13.46 -3.44 5.93
C LYS A 66 -12.19 -4.25 6.08
N ALA A 67 -11.88 -5.11 5.10
CA ALA A 67 -10.65 -5.88 5.11
C ALA A 67 -9.43 -5.00 4.82
N GLU A 68 -8.29 -5.30 5.43
CA GLU A 68 -7.04 -4.56 5.22
C GLU A 68 -6.64 -4.50 3.74
N ILE A 69 -6.80 -5.60 3.01
CA ILE A 69 -6.52 -5.67 1.57
C ILE A 69 -7.33 -4.67 0.74
N GLU A 70 -8.51 -4.24 1.19
CA GLU A 70 -9.34 -3.27 0.45
C GLU A 70 -8.75 -1.86 0.51
N TYR A 71 -8.15 -1.48 1.65
CA TYR A 71 -7.36 -0.25 1.74
C TYR A 71 -6.11 -0.33 0.89
N ASN A 72 -5.34 -1.40 1.10
CA ASN A 72 -4.05 -1.59 0.45
C ASN A 72 -4.18 -1.63 -1.07
N MET A 73 -5.18 -2.34 -1.59
CA MET A 73 -5.44 -2.42 -3.02
C MET A 73 -5.93 -1.08 -3.59
N GLY A 74 -6.80 -0.37 -2.88
CA GLY A 74 -7.25 0.96 -3.27
C GLY A 74 -6.07 1.94 -3.43
N ILE A 75 -5.18 1.98 -2.45
CA ILE A 75 -3.98 2.81 -2.48
C ILE A 75 -3.05 2.38 -3.62
N VAL A 76 -2.71 1.08 -3.71
CA VAL A 76 -1.77 0.55 -4.70
C VAL A 76 -2.23 0.83 -6.12
N ARG A 77 -3.53 0.70 -6.43
CA ARG A 77 -4.07 1.02 -7.77
C ARG A 77 -3.99 2.50 -8.12
N LEU A 78 -4.22 3.37 -7.15
CA LEU A 78 -4.05 4.82 -7.36
C LEU A 78 -2.56 5.17 -7.56
N VAL A 79 -1.66 4.57 -6.76
CA VAL A 79 -0.20 4.74 -6.92
C VAL A 79 0.27 4.26 -8.30
N GLU A 80 -0.16 3.06 -8.73
CA GLU A 80 0.13 2.53 -10.07
C GLU A 80 -0.24 3.53 -11.16
N LYS A 81 -1.50 4.03 -11.12
CA LYS A 81 -1.99 5.02 -12.09
C LYS A 81 -1.14 6.29 -12.09
N LYS A 82 -0.87 6.86 -10.91
CA LYS A 82 -0.09 8.10 -10.78
C LYS A 82 1.36 7.94 -11.26
N LEU A 83 1.99 6.81 -10.98
CA LEU A 83 3.33 6.51 -11.49
C LEU A 83 3.32 6.38 -13.01
N GLN A 84 2.36 5.67 -13.61
CA GLN A 84 2.25 5.55 -15.06
C GLN A 84 2.03 6.89 -15.75
N GLU A 85 1.25 7.80 -15.13
CA GLU A 85 1.01 9.14 -15.66
C GLU A 85 2.23 10.06 -15.57
N LYS A 86 2.99 9.99 -14.45
CA LYS A 86 4.11 10.88 -14.17
C LYS A 86 5.45 10.39 -14.72
N ARG A 87 5.65 9.09 -14.74
CA ARG A 87 6.91 8.42 -15.10
C ARG A 87 6.65 7.18 -15.96
N PRO A 88 6.22 7.38 -17.23
CA PRO A 88 5.96 6.29 -18.16
C PRO A 88 7.21 5.48 -18.53
N ASP A 89 8.39 5.97 -18.18
CA ASP A 89 9.70 5.32 -18.29
C ASP A 89 9.95 4.26 -17.19
N ILE A 90 9.13 4.22 -16.14
CA ILE A 90 9.23 3.23 -15.07
C ILE A 90 8.26 2.07 -15.35
N LYS A 91 8.76 0.84 -15.33
CA LYS A 91 7.87 -0.34 -15.37
C LYS A 91 7.27 -0.59 -14.00
N ILE A 92 5.94 -0.62 -13.93
CA ILE A 92 5.21 -0.95 -12.70
C ILE A 92 4.72 -2.39 -12.77
N TYR A 93 4.93 -3.16 -11.71
CA TYR A 93 4.44 -4.52 -11.57
C TYR A 93 3.65 -4.72 -10.28
N LEU A 94 2.46 -5.30 -10.36
CA LEU A 94 1.67 -5.64 -9.17
C LEU A 94 1.92 -7.10 -8.77
N THR A 95 2.41 -7.32 -7.53
CA THR A 95 2.73 -8.68 -7.05
C THR A 95 1.51 -9.59 -6.92
N ASN A 96 0.35 -9.01 -6.59
CA ASN A 96 -0.90 -9.73 -6.40
C ASN A 96 -2.14 -8.92 -6.87
N PRO A 97 -2.27 -8.63 -8.19
CA PRO A 97 -3.28 -7.70 -8.72
C PRO A 97 -4.73 -8.12 -8.44
N ASN A 98 -4.98 -9.39 -8.17
CA ASN A 98 -6.32 -9.94 -7.92
C ASN A 98 -6.54 -10.28 -6.43
N ALA A 99 -5.66 -9.84 -5.53
CA ALA A 99 -5.74 -10.09 -4.09
C ALA A 99 -6.02 -11.57 -3.72
N THR A 100 -5.45 -12.50 -4.49
CA THR A 100 -5.60 -13.94 -4.29
C THR A 100 -4.72 -14.42 -3.14
N ASN A 101 -5.04 -15.59 -2.58
CA ASN A 101 -4.26 -16.20 -1.49
C ASN A 101 -2.85 -16.61 -1.95
N LYS A 102 -1.95 -15.63 -1.98
CA LYS A 102 -0.52 -15.80 -2.21
C LYS A 102 0.25 -15.52 -0.94
N THR A 103 1.18 -16.40 -0.59
CA THR A 103 2.04 -16.15 0.57
C THR A 103 2.90 -14.91 0.33
N ARG A 104 3.31 -14.28 1.42
CA ARG A 104 4.19 -13.11 1.41
C ARG A 104 5.49 -13.39 0.65
N ALA A 105 6.10 -14.59 0.86
CA ALA A 105 7.29 -15.03 0.12
C ALA A 105 7.02 -15.22 -1.38
N GLN A 106 5.87 -15.78 -1.79
CA GLN A 106 5.53 -15.92 -3.21
C GLN A 106 5.40 -14.57 -3.91
N ARG A 107 4.93 -13.52 -3.21
CA ARG A 107 4.81 -12.17 -3.76
C ARG A 107 6.19 -11.53 -4.00
N ALA A 108 7.14 -11.74 -3.09
CA ALA A 108 8.53 -11.31 -3.28
C ALA A 108 9.22 -12.08 -4.42
N VAL A 109 8.99 -13.40 -4.55
CA VAL A 109 9.53 -14.19 -5.67
C VAL A 109 8.96 -13.70 -7.02
N LYS A 110 7.69 -13.29 -7.06
CA LYS A 110 7.12 -12.68 -8.27
C LYS A 110 7.80 -11.36 -8.62
N ALA A 111 8.06 -10.50 -7.65
CA ALA A 111 8.82 -9.27 -7.87
C ALA A 111 10.21 -9.58 -8.45
N TYR A 112 10.92 -10.55 -7.88
CA TYR A 112 12.22 -11.01 -8.38
C TYR A 112 12.17 -11.46 -9.85
N ASN A 113 11.18 -12.28 -10.21
CA ASN A 113 11.01 -12.78 -11.58
C ASN A 113 10.75 -11.66 -12.61
N HIS A 114 10.29 -10.51 -12.15
CA HIS A 114 10.10 -9.30 -12.97
C HIS A 114 11.28 -8.32 -12.91
N LYS A 115 12.42 -8.75 -12.36
CA LYS A 115 13.65 -7.93 -12.23
C LYS A 115 13.41 -6.61 -11.51
N THR A 116 12.67 -6.68 -10.41
CA THR A 116 12.28 -5.50 -9.61
C THR A 116 13.49 -4.89 -8.91
N ASP A 117 13.66 -3.59 -9.07
CA ASP A 117 14.67 -2.79 -8.37
C ASP A 117 14.18 -2.36 -7.00
N LEU A 118 12.91 -1.92 -6.90
CA LEU A 118 12.27 -1.48 -5.66
C LEU A 118 10.92 -2.16 -5.45
N LEU A 119 10.75 -2.84 -4.33
CA LEU A 119 9.48 -3.39 -3.86
C LEU A 119 8.89 -2.51 -2.75
N VAL A 120 7.70 -1.96 -2.98
CA VAL A 120 6.92 -1.21 -1.98
C VAL A 120 5.68 -1.98 -1.61
N SER A 121 5.63 -2.49 -0.36
CA SER A 121 4.47 -3.19 0.19
C SER A 121 3.63 -2.24 1.03
N VAL A 122 2.35 -2.10 0.70
CA VAL A 122 1.41 -1.16 1.34
C VAL A 122 0.50 -1.91 2.29
N HIS A 123 0.41 -1.42 3.53
CA HIS A 123 -0.34 -1.99 4.63
C HIS A 123 -1.08 -0.94 5.46
N MET A 124 -2.04 -1.39 6.25
CA MET A 124 -2.65 -0.64 7.35
C MET A 124 -2.38 -1.38 8.66
N ASN A 125 -1.88 -0.66 9.65
CA ASN A 125 -1.60 -1.21 10.98
C ASN A 125 -2.89 -1.43 11.79
N ALA A 126 -2.78 -2.14 12.90
CA ALA A 126 -3.81 -2.25 13.94
C ALA A 126 -3.17 -2.67 15.28
N ILE A 127 -3.76 -2.26 16.39
CA ILE A 127 -3.40 -2.73 17.73
C ILE A 127 -4.39 -3.72 18.32
N GLY A 128 -5.59 -3.87 17.72
CA GLY A 128 -6.64 -4.77 18.21
C GLY A 128 -7.84 -4.88 17.30
N ASP A 129 -8.89 -5.56 17.80
CA ASP A 129 -10.12 -5.85 17.06
C ASP A 129 -11.26 -4.88 17.40
N GLU A 130 -11.02 -3.93 18.32
CA GLU A 130 -11.98 -2.93 18.77
C GLU A 130 -11.59 -1.52 18.32
N TRP A 131 -12.58 -0.64 18.14
CA TRP A 131 -12.32 0.76 17.83
C TRP A 131 -11.51 1.45 18.93
N GLN A 132 -10.48 2.17 18.51
CA GLN A 132 -9.65 2.94 19.42
C GLN A 132 -9.35 4.34 18.82
N ASN A 133 -9.07 5.32 19.69
CA ASN A 133 -8.70 6.69 19.31
C ASN A 133 -7.38 7.15 19.94
N LYS A 134 -6.57 6.19 20.45
CA LYS A 134 -5.34 6.49 21.20
C LYS A 134 -4.10 6.47 20.33
N VAL A 135 -4.06 5.52 19.38
CA VAL A 135 -2.91 5.30 18.51
C VAL A 135 -3.29 5.52 17.07
N ASN A 136 -2.52 6.37 16.41
CA ASN A 136 -2.52 6.58 14.96
C ASN A 136 -1.11 6.95 14.53
N GLY A 137 -0.83 6.88 13.25
CA GLY A 137 0.45 7.27 12.67
C GLY A 137 1.02 6.24 11.73
N CYS A 138 2.06 6.63 11.02
CA CYS A 138 2.69 5.84 9.97
C CYS A 138 4.08 5.35 10.37
N CYS A 139 4.51 4.27 9.73
CA CYS A 139 5.90 3.80 9.81
C CYS A 139 6.29 3.03 8.55
N VAL A 140 7.59 2.84 8.38
CA VAL A 140 8.17 1.95 7.36
C VAL A 140 8.93 0.83 8.05
N CYS A 141 8.67 -0.39 7.62
CA CYS A 141 9.44 -1.57 8.01
C CYS A 141 10.48 -1.88 6.93
N VAL A 142 11.69 -2.24 7.37
CA VAL A 142 12.77 -2.77 6.53
C VAL A 142 13.31 -4.07 7.11
N ASN A 143 13.94 -4.91 6.29
CA ASN A 143 14.66 -6.05 6.83
C ASN A 143 15.88 -5.55 7.64
N LYS A 144 16.12 -6.12 8.82
CA LYS A 144 17.26 -5.74 9.68
C LYS A 144 18.62 -5.89 8.99
N ASN A 145 18.71 -6.83 8.03
CA ASN A 145 19.90 -7.09 7.24
C ASN A 145 19.90 -6.35 5.89
N ALA A 146 18.94 -5.46 5.65
CA ALA A 146 18.91 -4.65 4.44
C ALA A 146 20.17 -3.76 4.32
N SER A 147 20.55 -3.44 3.10
CA SER A 147 21.67 -2.54 2.81
C SER A 147 21.50 -1.18 3.47
N ILE A 148 22.57 -0.44 3.64
CA ILE A 148 22.53 0.94 4.13
C ILE A 148 21.72 1.82 3.16
N GLY A 149 21.80 1.55 1.84
CA GLY A 149 20.99 2.24 0.83
C GLY A 149 19.49 2.08 1.08
N VAL A 150 19.03 0.82 1.23
CA VAL A 150 17.62 0.54 1.53
C VAL A 150 17.14 1.19 2.84
N LYS A 151 17.96 1.19 3.89
CA LYS A 151 17.62 1.85 5.16
C LYS A 151 17.50 3.36 5.02
N LYS A 152 18.37 3.99 4.23
CA LYS A 152 18.28 5.42 3.89
C LYS A 152 17.05 5.72 3.04
N ALA A 153 16.78 4.89 2.03
CA ALA A 153 15.57 5.02 1.22
C ALA A 153 14.29 4.93 2.06
N ALA A 154 14.24 4.01 3.01
CA ALA A 154 13.13 3.90 3.96
C ALA A 154 12.95 5.17 4.80
N GLN A 155 14.05 5.78 5.30
CA GLN A 155 13.99 7.03 6.05
C GLN A 155 13.47 8.18 5.18
N THR A 156 14.02 8.34 3.97
CA THR A 156 13.55 9.35 3.00
C THR A 156 12.07 9.16 2.68
N PHE A 157 11.64 7.90 2.48
CA PHE A 157 10.24 7.60 2.18
C PHE A 157 9.31 7.98 3.33
N ILE A 158 9.62 7.59 4.58
CA ILE A 158 8.72 7.87 5.71
C ILE A 158 8.68 9.36 6.06
N ASP A 159 9.79 10.07 5.88
CA ASP A 159 9.83 11.52 6.08
C ASP A 159 8.93 12.22 5.08
N GLY A 160 9.07 11.93 3.78
CA GLY A 160 8.20 12.47 2.74
C GLY A 160 6.73 12.02 2.86
N TYR A 161 6.49 10.78 3.31
CA TYR A 161 5.12 10.30 3.55
C TYR A 161 4.44 11.07 4.69
N SER A 162 5.14 11.24 5.81
CA SER A 162 4.64 11.99 6.96
C SER A 162 4.40 13.47 6.63
N GLU A 163 5.33 14.09 5.88
CA GLU A 163 5.20 15.48 5.44
C GLU A 163 4.02 15.67 4.48
N GLY A 164 3.92 14.82 3.44
CA GLY A 164 2.90 14.96 2.40
C GLY A 164 1.49 14.61 2.85
N THR A 165 1.34 13.69 3.83
CA THR A 165 0.02 13.28 4.35
C THR A 165 -0.40 14.01 5.62
N GLY A 166 0.55 14.58 6.36
CA GLY A 166 0.32 15.10 7.71
C GLY A 166 0.15 14.02 8.77
N ILE A 167 0.30 12.73 8.42
CA ILE A 167 0.24 11.61 9.36
C ILE A 167 1.57 11.55 10.12
N LYS A 168 1.50 11.62 11.45
CA LYS A 168 2.71 11.58 12.29
C LYS A 168 3.40 10.22 12.22
N LYS A 169 4.71 10.23 12.30
CA LYS A 169 5.49 8.98 12.44
C LYS A 169 5.27 8.36 13.82
N ILE A 170 5.09 7.04 13.88
CA ILE A 170 5.18 6.27 15.12
C ILE A 170 6.62 5.81 15.35
N ALA A 171 6.99 5.53 16.59
CA ALA A 171 8.39 5.41 17.02
C ALA A 171 9.19 6.71 16.80
N GLN A 172 10.48 6.69 17.15
CA GLN A 172 11.30 7.90 17.19
C GLN A 172 11.50 8.54 15.81
N ASP A 173 11.68 7.71 14.78
CA ASP A 173 11.99 8.11 13.39
C ASP A 173 11.05 7.50 12.34
N GLY A 174 10.10 6.69 12.77
CA GLY A 174 9.15 6.00 11.88
C GLY A 174 9.70 4.74 11.22
N ILE A 175 10.87 4.25 11.63
CA ILE A 175 11.50 3.06 11.05
C ILE A 175 11.45 1.88 12.03
N TYR A 176 11.06 0.71 11.50
CA TYR A 176 11.14 -0.57 12.21
C TYR A 176 12.01 -1.55 11.45
N GLU A 177 13.13 -1.93 12.03
CA GLU A 177 13.95 -3.04 11.52
C GLU A 177 13.31 -4.37 11.91
N ARG A 178 12.93 -5.18 10.92
CA ARG A 178 12.20 -6.45 11.10
C ARG A 178 13.06 -7.64 10.73
N GLY A 179 12.80 -8.76 11.37
CA GLY A 179 13.46 -10.03 11.05
C GLY A 179 12.60 -10.91 10.13
N SER A 180 12.59 -12.21 10.43
CA SER A 180 11.82 -13.22 9.68
C SER A 180 10.31 -13.15 9.90
N ASP A 181 9.84 -12.35 10.83
CA ASP A 181 8.44 -12.12 11.15
C ASP A 181 7.70 -11.34 10.03
N VAL A 182 8.43 -10.59 9.18
CA VAL A 182 7.89 -9.95 7.98
C VAL A 182 8.41 -10.65 6.73
N ALA A 183 7.75 -11.76 6.38
CA ALA A 183 8.24 -12.70 5.38
C ALA A 183 8.44 -12.12 3.97
N ILE A 184 7.73 -11.05 3.57
CA ILE A 184 7.94 -10.40 2.27
C ILE A 184 9.28 -9.67 2.25
N LEU A 185 9.62 -8.93 3.31
CA LEU A 185 10.90 -8.23 3.45
C LEU A 185 12.06 -9.20 3.60
N GLN A 186 11.86 -10.28 4.38
CA GLN A 186 12.86 -11.32 4.52
C GLN A 186 13.18 -11.95 3.16
N LYS A 187 12.16 -12.35 2.39
CA LYS A 187 12.35 -12.98 1.09
C LYS A 187 12.92 -12.01 0.05
N ALA A 188 12.49 -10.75 0.04
CA ALA A 188 13.06 -9.72 -0.84
C ALA A 188 14.56 -9.51 -0.55
N ASN A 189 14.95 -9.42 0.72
CA ASN A 189 16.37 -9.30 1.11
C ASN A 189 17.20 -10.53 0.71
N GLU A 190 16.65 -11.76 0.83
CA GLU A 190 17.30 -12.99 0.36
C GLU A 190 17.50 -13.02 -1.17
N LEU A 191 16.68 -12.29 -1.91
CA LEU A 191 16.70 -12.19 -3.38
C LEU A 191 17.39 -10.91 -3.88
N ASP A 192 18.01 -10.15 -2.98
CA ASP A 192 18.71 -8.89 -3.25
C ASP A 192 17.84 -7.84 -3.94
N ILE A 193 16.56 -7.75 -3.53
CA ILE A 193 15.63 -6.72 -3.95
C ILE A 193 15.56 -5.64 -2.86
N ALA A 194 15.75 -4.38 -3.24
CA ALA A 194 15.44 -3.26 -2.34
C ALA A 194 13.96 -3.27 -1.98
N ALA A 195 13.61 -3.37 -0.67
CA ALA A 195 12.23 -3.54 -0.25
C ALA A 195 11.91 -2.76 1.01
N ILE A 196 10.77 -2.06 0.97
CA ILE A 196 10.16 -1.37 2.11
C ILE A 196 8.70 -1.82 2.26
N LEU A 197 8.20 -1.81 3.51
CA LEU A 197 6.80 -2.01 3.81
C LEU A 197 6.30 -0.79 4.58
N VAL A 198 5.32 -0.10 4.03
CA VAL A 198 4.71 1.08 4.67
C VAL A 198 3.42 0.69 5.38
N GLU A 199 3.33 1.00 6.66
CA GLU A 199 2.11 1.01 7.45
C GLU A 199 1.55 2.43 7.39
N CYS A 200 0.52 2.62 6.57
CA CYS A 200 0.02 3.95 6.22
C CYS A 200 -0.61 4.69 7.41
N ASP A 201 -1.36 3.98 8.24
CA ASP A 201 -1.98 4.44 9.50
C ASP A 201 -2.63 3.21 10.18
N PHE A 202 -3.48 3.41 11.18
CA PHE A 202 -4.14 2.33 11.93
C PHE A 202 -5.61 2.16 11.49
N MET A 203 -5.95 0.98 10.94
CA MET A 203 -7.31 0.70 10.47
C MET A 203 -8.34 0.51 11.60
N ASP A 204 -7.89 0.28 12.84
CA ASP A 204 -8.71 0.23 14.06
C ASP A 204 -8.83 1.58 14.77
N ASN A 205 -8.14 2.62 14.31
CA ASN A 205 -8.40 4.00 14.73
C ASN A 205 -9.57 4.55 13.93
N TYR A 206 -10.65 4.97 14.63
CA TYR A 206 -11.88 5.37 13.97
C TYR A 206 -11.72 6.58 13.05
N GLN A 207 -10.88 7.57 13.41
CA GLN A 207 -10.62 8.72 12.56
C GLN A 207 -9.82 8.32 11.31
N SER A 208 -8.79 7.50 11.46
CA SER A 208 -8.02 6.97 10.33
C SER A 208 -8.90 6.13 9.39
N TYR A 209 -9.74 5.25 9.94
CA TYR A 209 -10.74 4.51 9.17
C TYR A 209 -11.64 5.41 8.32
N ARG A 210 -12.14 6.51 8.91
CA ARG A 210 -12.99 7.49 8.20
C ARG A 210 -12.22 8.21 7.10
N ASN A 211 -11.01 8.65 7.39
CA ASN A 211 -10.13 9.32 6.43
C ASN A 211 -9.83 8.40 5.22
N PHE A 212 -9.38 7.17 5.48
CA PHE A 212 -9.08 6.17 4.44
C PHE A 212 -10.32 5.56 3.77
N SER A 213 -11.52 5.97 4.17
CA SER A 213 -12.78 5.67 3.48
C SER A 213 -13.25 6.82 2.60
N ASP A 214 -12.55 7.95 2.60
CA ASP A 214 -12.76 9.09 1.73
C ASP A 214 -11.85 9.00 0.50
N PHE A 215 -12.40 9.23 -0.69
CA PHE A 215 -11.65 9.07 -1.94
C PHE A 215 -10.56 10.14 -2.10
N ASP A 216 -10.87 11.40 -1.76
CA ASP A 216 -9.91 12.50 -1.92
C ASP A 216 -8.72 12.31 -0.98
N TYR A 217 -8.97 11.76 0.21
CA TYR A 217 -7.91 11.41 1.15
C TYR A 217 -7.04 10.26 0.64
N LEU A 218 -7.65 9.19 0.09
CA LEU A 218 -6.91 8.09 -0.54
C LEU A 218 -6.08 8.55 -1.73
N ASP A 219 -6.62 9.46 -2.54
CA ASP A 219 -5.92 10.02 -3.70
C ASP A 219 -4.71 10.84 -3.28
N MET A 220 -4.81 11.65 -2.22
CA MET A 220 -3.70 12.39 -1.60
C MET A 220 -2.64 11.44 -1.04
N VAL A 221 -3.02 10.38 -0.33
CA VAL A 221 -2.09 9.36 0.18
C VAL A 221 -1.34 8.68 -0.97
N ALA A 222 -2.06 8.28 -2.01
CA ALA A 222 -1.46 7.63 -3.18
C ALA A 222 -0.54 8.58 -3.96
N GLU A 223 -0.91 9.86 -4.07
CA GLU A 223 -0.08 10.91 -4.67
C GLU A 223 1.25 11.04 -3.92
N THR A 224 1.18 11.08 -2.59
CA THR A 224 2.36 11.17 -1.73
C THR A 224 3.27 9.95 -1.89
N ILE A 225 2.71 8.74 -1.89
CA ILE A 225 3.49 7.51 -2.11
C ILE A 225 4.16 7.52 -3.49
N ALA A 226 3.42 7.89 -4.54
CA ALA A 226 3.97 7.95 -5.89
C ALA A 226 5.13 8.95 -6.00
N ASN A 227 4.97 10.15 -5.45
CA ASN A 227 6.01 11.18 -5.43
C ASN A 227 7.25 10.71 -4.65
N ASN A 228 7.08 10.01 -3.53
CA ASN A 228 8.21 9.45 -2.76
C ASN A 228 8.95 8.36 -3.54
N ILE A 229 8.24 7.48 -4.25
CA ILE A 229 8.85 6.47 -5.12
C ILE A 229 9.67 7.15 -6.23
N ILE A 230 9.10 8.15 -6.91
CA ILE A 230 9.80 8.92 -7.94
C ILE A 230 11.05 9.57 -7.36
N HIS A 231 10.94 10.21 -6.19
CA HIS A 231 12.08 10.85 -5.53
C HIS A 231 13.20 9.85 -5.22
N LEU A 232 12.88 8.65 -4.72
CA LEU A 232 13.88 7.61 -4.45
C LEU A 232 14.61 7.17 -5.73
N ILE A 233 13.88 7.00 -6.84
CA ILE A 233 14.45 6.62 -8.13
C ILE A 233 15.38 7.71 -8.65
N ASP A 234 14.95 8.97 -8.61
CA ASP A 234 15.70 10.11 -9.11
C ASP A 234 16.99 10.37 -8.30
N GLN A 235 17.03 9.96 -7.04
CA GLN A 235 18.22 10.02 -6.19
C GLN A 235 19.20 8.84 -6.42
N GLY A 236 18.80 7.82 -7.18
CA GLY A 236 19.59 6.57 -7.30
C GLY A 236 19.78 5.88 -5.95
N GLY A 237 18.78 5.93 -5.05
CA GLY A 237 18.92 5.80 -3.61
C GLY A 237 18.47 4.50 -2.96
N PHE A 238 18.64 3.31 -3.60
CA PHE A 238 18.34 2.05 -2.91
C PHE A 238 19.27 0.92 -3.31
#